data_93afb98422b3f0c8755dcbeccf2db9f1
#
_entry.id   93afb98422b3f0c8755dcbeccf2db9f1
#
_cell.length_a   1.000
_cell.length_b   1.000
_cell.length_c   1.000
_cell.angle_alpha   90.00
_cell.angle_beta   90.00
_cell.angle_gamma   90.00
#
_symmetry.space_group_name_H-M   'P 1'
#
loop_
_entity.id
_entity.type
_entity.pdbx_description
1 polymer ?
#
loop_
_entity_poly.entity_id
_entity_poly.type
_entity_poly.pdbx_seq_one_letter_code
_entity_poly.pdbx_strand_id
1 'polypeptide(L)'
;GASNSRTAGVLFMRTKGLSEESAQIPVTMDPNLRLVDDTSNFVKAIQKTHPQIGSEKLPVIGLVPFSNTLSVPRMSDIAQHIQAEWINLGEAQQRRVLHSSLIASNIAHELHKFVAGELIISASDRIDVLLAGSLASSNGIPLAGLVLTEQYAPNPQVMDFCQTAIKQGLPIL
;
A
#
# COMPACT_ATOMS: atom_id res chain seq x y z
N GLY A 1 -23.65 2.10 -37.37
CA GLY A 1 -24.56 1.99 -36.25
C GLY A 1 -24.07 2.82 -35.09
N ALA A 2 -24.74 3.92 -34.73
CA ALA A 2 -24.41 4.71 -33.56
C ALA A 2 -24.69 3.86 -32.31
N SER A 3 -23.67 3.59 -31.52
CA SER A 3 -23.82 2.93 -30.22
C SER A 3 -24.61 3.87 -29.32
N ASN A 4 -25.79 3.44 -28.90
CA ASN A 4 -26.67 4.16 -27.99
C ASN A 4 -26.18 3.98 -26.54
N SER A 5 -24.94 4.43 -26.24
CA SER A 5 -24.39 4.41 -24.90
C SER A 5 -25.01 5.54 -24.08
N ARG A 6 -25.77 5.18 -23.03
CA ARG A 6 -26.29 6.14 -22.06
C ARG A 6 -25.26 6.34 -20.96
N THR A 7 -24.85 7.58 -20.72
CA THR A 7 -24.00 7.91 -19.57
C THR A 7 -24.85 7.82 -18.30
N ALA A 8 -24.48 6.92 -17.39
CA ALA A 8 -25.18 6.72 -16.14
C ALA A 8 -24.86 7.80 -15.08
N GLY A 9 -23.68 8.43 -15.17
CA GLY A 9 -23.23 9.45 -14.24
C GLY A 9 -21.71 9.61 -14.27
N VAL A 10 -21.19 10.42 -13.33
CA VAL A 10 -19.76 10.73 -13.19
C VAL A 10 -19.22 10.15 -11.90
N LEU A 11 -18.12 9.42 -12.01
CA LEU A 11 -17.33 8.94 -10.87
C LEU A 11 -16.03 9.75 -10.81
N PHE A 12 -15.81 10.49 -9.72
CA PHE A 12 -14.55 11.17 -9.48
C PHE A 12 -13.59 10.24 -8.75
N MET A 13 -12.36 10.15 -9.25
CA MET A 13 -11.32 9.33 -8.65
C MET A 13 -10.13 10.20 -8.21
N ARG A 14 -9.44 9.77 -7.15
CA ARG A 14 -8.24 10.42 -6.60
C ARG A 14 -8.49 11.88 -6.20
N THR A 15 -9.63 12.15 -5.59
CA THR A 15 -9.98 13.49 -5.12
C THR A 15 -9.11 13.87 -3.93
N LYS A 16 -8.34 14.97 -4.06
CA LYS A 16 -7.53 15.55 -2.96
C LYS A 16 -8.41 16.47 -2.12
N GLY A 17 -8.17 16.48 -0.80
CA GLY A 17 -8.89 17.36 0.13
C GLY A 17 -10.12 16.72 0.79
N LEU A 18 -10.41 15.45 0.49
CA LEU A 18 -11.34 14.64 1.29
C LEU A 18 -10.52 13.85 2.32
N SER A 19 -10.94 13.86 3.58
CA SER A 19 -10.27 13.07 4.64
C SER A 19 -10.42 11.57 4.37
N GLU A 20 -9.43 10.77 4.78
CA GLU A 20 -9.52 9.30 4.68
C GLU A 20 -10.70 8.72 5.48
N GLU A 21 -11.15 9.41 6.52
CA GLU A 21 -12.36 9.04 7.28
C GLU A 21 -13.64 9.11 6.44
N SER A 22 -13.68 10.00 5.45
CA SER A 22 -14.79 10.07 4.47
C SER A 22 -14.77 8.90 3.47
N ALA A 23 -13.69 8.11 3.43
CA ALA A 23 -13.50 7.00 2.49
C ALA A 23 -14.15 5.68 2.96
N GLN A 24 -14.64 5.58 4.18
CA GLN A 24 -15.27 4.37 4.73
C GLN A 24 -16.74 4.18 4.30
N ILE A 25 -17.16 4.85 3.24
CA ILE A 25 -18.49 4.62 2.67
C ILE A 25 -18.42 3.32 1.86
N PRO A 26 -19.08 2.23 2.29
CA PRO A 26 -19.16 1.04 1.46
C PRO A 26 -19.86 1.44 0.15
N VAL A 27 -19.25 1.07 -0.99
CA VAL A 27 -19.86 1.21 -2.31
C VAL A 27 -20.99 0.19 -2.42
N THR A 28 -22.05 0.40 -1.68
CA THR A 28 -23.33 -0.25 -1.93
C THR A 28 -24.11 0.68 -2.85
N MET A 29 -24.61 0.14 -3.95
CA MET A 29 -25.52 0.85 -4.86
C MET A 29 -26.88 1.06 -4.18
N ASP A 30 -26.90 1.80 -3.07
CA ASP A 30 -28.13 2.24 -2.44
C ASP A 30 -28.53 3.58 -3.04
N PRO A 31 -29.65 3.67 -3.78
CA PRO A 31 -30.13 4.92 -4.37
C PRO A 31 -30.46 6.00 -3.32
N ASN A 32 -30.48 5.66 -2.03
CA ASN A 32 -30.77 6.58 -0.93
C ASN A 32 -29.52 7.03 -0.18
N LEU A 33 -28.32 6.71 -0.66
CA LEU A 33 -27.07 7.09 -0.02
C LEU A 33 -26.94 8.62 0.05
N ARG A 34 -27.16 9.19 1.22
CA ARG A 34 -26.88 10.62 1.49
C ARG A 34 -25.38 10.80 1.52
N LEU A 35 -24.87 11.57 0.57
CA LEU A 35 -23.48 12.00 0.54
C LEU A 35 -23.16 12.77 1.82
N VAL A 36 -22.06 12.41 2.50
CA VAL A 36 -21.57 13.12 3.70
C VAL A 36 -21.20 14.57 3.34
N ASP A 37 -21.28 15.50 4.29
CA ASP A 37 -21.16 16.95 4.07
C ASP A 37 -19.97 17.42 3.21
N ASP A 38 -18.81 16.78 3.34
CA ASP A 38 -17.61 17.08 2.52
C ASP A 38 -17.82 16.80 1.04
N THR A 39 -18.61 15.78 0.71
CA THR A 39 -18.93 15.38 -0.66
C THR A 39 -19.80 16.44 -1.35
N SER A 40 -20.75 17.01 -0.60
CA SER A 40 -21.64 18.06 -1.13
C SER A 40 -20.87 19.33 -1.47
N ASN A 41 -19.88 19.70 -0.67
CA ASN A 41 -19.03 20.85 -0.91
C ASN A 41 -18.13 20.67 -2.15
N PHE A 42 -17.60 19.48 -2.35
CA PHE A 42 -16.80 19.13 -3.52
C PHE A 42 -17.64 19.21 -4.80
N VAL A 43 -18.85 18.63 -4.78
CA VAL A 43 -19.78 18.69 -5.92
C VAL A 43 -20.17 20.13 -6.24
N LYS A 44 -20.51 20.94 -5.22
CA LYS A 44 -20.82 22.37 -5.39
C LYS A 44 -19.65 23.16 -5.98
N ALA A 45 -18.41 22.85 -5.58
CA ALA A 45 -17.22 23.49 -6.13
C ALA A 45 -17.03 23.19 -7.62
N ILE A 46 -17.26 21.95 -8.03
CA ILE A 46 -17.20 21.54 -9.44
C ILE A 46 -18.34 22.15 -10.26
N GLN A 47 -19.54 22.23 -9.69
CA GLN A 47 -20.70 22.80 -10.37
C GLN A 47 -20.52 24.29 -10.71
N LYS A 48 -19.67 25.03 -9.97
CA LYS A 48 -19.33 26.43 -10.32
C LYS A 48 -18.63 26.54 -11.66
N THR A 49 -17.77 25.58 -12.00
CA THR A 49 -17.02 25.57 -13.28
C THR A 49 -17.70 24.71 -14.34
N HIS A 50 -18.44 23.69 -13.93
CA HIS A 50 -19.10 22.73 -14.81
C HIS A 50 -20.54 22.46 -14.35
N PRO A 51 -21.48 23.37 -14.64
CA PRO A 51 -22.87 23.27 -14.13
C PRO A 51 -23.63 22.00 -14.53
N GLN A 52 -23.17 21.31 -15.58
CA GLN A 52 -23.79 20.08 -16.08
C GLN A 52 -23.54 18.89 -15.17
N ILE A 53 -22.43 18.88 -14.40
CA ILE A 53 -22.07 17.81 -13.48
C ILE A 53 -22.93 17.92 -12.22
N GLY A 54 -23.51 16.78 -11.80
CA GLY A 54 -24.44 16.77 -10.67
C GLY A 54 -25.86 17.22 -11.00
N SER A 55 -26.18 17.41 -12.29
CA SER A 55 -27.55 17.61 -12.77
C SER A 55 -28.29 16.26 -12.88
N GLU A 56 -29.61 16.30 -13.04
CA GLU A 56 -30.40 15.07 -13.29
C GLU A 56 -29.93 14.27 -14.51
N LYS A 57 -29.37 14.96 -15.53
CA LYS A 57 -28.86 14.32 -16.76
C LYS A 57 -27.47 13.72 -16.57
N LEU A 58 -26.69 14.24 -15.63
CA LEU A 58 -25.31 13.80 -15.37
C LEU A 58 -25.03 13.79 -13.86
N PRO A 59 -25.67 12.87 -13.10
CA PRO A 59 -25.50 12.80 -11.66
C PRO A 59 -24.09 12.40 -11.26
N VAL A 60 -23.62 12.86 -10.10
CA VAL A 60 -22.40 12.34 -9.48
C VAL A 60 -22.78 11.05 -8.76
N ILE A 61 -22.27 9.92 -9.25
CA ILE A 61 -22.57 8.59 -8.71
C ILE A 61 -21.61 8.15 -7.63
N GLY A 62 -20.46 8.83 -7.48
CA GLY A 62 -19.52 8.54 -6.42
C GLY A 62 -18.28 9.41 -6.45
N LEU A 63 -17.59 9.42 -5.32
CA LEU A 63 -16.28 10.06 -5.14
C LEU A 63 -15.33 9.01 -4.53
N VAL A 64 -14.17 8.85 -5.12
CA VAL A 64 -13.10 8.01 -4.59
C VAL A 64 -11.96 8.91 -4.14
N PRO A 65 -11.76 9.07 -2.82
CA PRO A 65 -10.71 9.94 -2.31
C PRO A 65 -9.33 9.39 -2.69
N PHE A 66 -8.35 10.28 -2.69
CA PHE A 66 -6.96 9.88 -2.85
C PHE A 66 -6.49 9.20 -1.56
N SER A 67 -6.04 7.97 -1.67
CA SER A 67 -5.38 7.24 -0.57
C SER A 67 -3.90 7.09 -0.87
N ASN A 68 -3.06 7.63 0.01
CA ASN A 68 -1.62 7.44 -0.08
C ASN A 68 -1.27 5.95 0.00
N THR A 69 -1.91 5.21 0.89
CA THR A 69 -1.68 3.78 1.09
C THR A 69 -1.96 2.97 -0.18
N LEU A 70 -3.03 3.29 -0.91
CA LEU A 70 -3.36 2.59 -2.16
C LEU A 70 -2.46 2.99 -3.33
N SER A 71 -1.77 4.12 -3.23
CA SER A 71 -0.90 4.65 -4.30
C SER A 71 0.52 4.08 -4.26
N VAL A 72 0.94 3.51 -3.13
CA VAL A 72 2.27 2.95 -2.98
C VAL A 72 2.33 1.50 -3.48
N PRO A 73 3.50 1.05 -4.01
CA PRO A 73 3.65 -0.29 -4.53
C PRO A 73 3.52 -1.35 -3.43
N ARG A 74 3.15 -2.55 -3.82
CA ARG A 74 3.22 -3.73 -2.98
C ARG A 74 4.61 -4.33 -3.03
N MET A 75 4.95 -5.16 -2.06
CA MET A 75 6.21 -5.90 -2.09
C MET A 75 6.33 -6.79 -3.33
N SER A 76 5.22 -7.40 -3.78
CA SER A 76 5.15 -8.16 -5.03
C SER A 76 5.48 -7.32 -6.28
N ASP A 77 5.05 -6.06 -6.31
CA ASP A 77 5.29 -5.17 -7.44
C ASP A 77 6.78 -4.78 -7.50
N ILE A 78 7.40 -4.56 -6.33
CA ILE A 78 8.85 -4.32 -6.23
C ILE A 78 9.64 -5.53 -6.71
N ALA A 79 9.32 -6.73 -6.20
CA ALA A 79 10.00 -7.98 -6.60
C ALA A 79 9.96 -8.19 -8.11
N GLN A 80 8.79 -7.99 -8.72
CA GLN A 80 8.61 -8.10 -10.17
C GLN A 80 9.46 -7.07 -10.92
N HIS A 81 9.49 -5.83 -10.44
CA HIS A 81 10.22 -4.75 -11.11
C HIS A 81 11.74 -4.96 -11.09
N ILE A 82 12.29 -5.42 -9.97
CA ILE A 82 13.72 -5.70 -9.82
C ILE A 82 14.11 -7.13 -10.25
N GLN A 83 13.14 -7.95 -10.66
CA GLN A 83 13.32 -9.35 -11.06
C GLN A 83 14.02 -10.19 -9.97
N ALA A 84 13.68 -9.94 -8.70
CA ALA A 84 14.27 -10.64 -7.57
C ALA A 84 13.64 -12.01 -7.35
N GLU A 85 14.43 -12.94 -6.81
CA GLU A 85 13.95 -14.24 -6.37
C GLU A 85 13.41 -14.21 -4.95
N TRP A 86 12.41 -15.03 -4.67
CA TRP A 86 11.79 -15.11 -3.35
C TRP A 86 12.53 -16.12 -2.47
N ILE A 87 13.03 -15.64 -1.33
CA ILE A 87 13.44 -16.50 -0.21
C ILE A 87 12.18 -16.89 0.57
N ASN A 88 11.29 -15.92 0.82
CA ASN A 88 9.97 -16.15 1.38
C ASN A 88 8.95 -15.18 0.77
N LEU A 89 7.91 -15.72 0.15
CA LEU A 89 6.85 -14.90 -0.46
C LEU A 89 5.99 -14.18 0.60
N GLY A 90 5.66 -14.88 1.68
CA GLY A 90 4.84 -14.35 2.75
C GLY A 90 3.57 -13.62 2.26
N GLU A 91 3.30 -12.47 2.85
CA GLU A 91 2.17 -11.60 2.51
C GLU A 91 2.54 -10.50 1.48
N ALA A 92 3.42 -10.80 0.52
CA ALA A 92 3.96 -9.82 -0.43
C ALA A 92 2.89 -9.10 -1.26
N GLN A 93 1.75 -9.75 -1.52
CA GLN A 93 0.63 -9.15 -2.27
C GLN A 93 -0.19 -8.16 -1.43
N GLN A 94 -0.14 -8.26 -0.12
CA GLN A 94 -0.88 -7.41 0.81
C GLN A 94 -0.02 -6.29 1.37
N ARG A 95 1.26 -6.55 1.63
CA ARG A 95 2.18 -5.59 2.27
C ARG A 95 2.60 -4.50 1.29
N ARG A 96 2.36 -3.26 1.71
CA ARG A 96 2.68 -2.07 0.93
C ARG A 96 3.98 -1.44 1.42
N VAL A 97 4.78 -0.95 0.45
CA VAL A 97 6.07 -0.31 0.73
C VAL A 97 5.83 1.20 0.87
N LEU A 98 5.71 1.67 2.11
CA LEU A 98 5.51 3.09 2.41
C LEU A 98 6.84 3.85 2.35
N HIS A 99 7.90 3.21 2.85
CA HIS A 99 9.26 3.75 2.92
C HIS A 99 10.26 2.65 2.58
N SER A 100 11.48 3.04 2.25
CA SER A 100 12.58 2.10 2.02
C SER A 100 13.87 2.63 2.63
N SER A 101 14.61 1.77 3.31
CA SER A 101 15.88 2.10 3.95
C SER A 101 16.96 1.08 3.60
N LEU A 102 18.09 1.58 3.14
CA LEU A 102 19.31 0.79 3.03
C LEU A 102 20.02 0.80 4.38
N ILE A 103 20.31 -0.40 4.91
CA ILE A 103 21.03 -0.59 6.17
C ILE A 103 22.47 -0.98 5.82
N ALA A 104 23.35 0.01 5.79
CA ALA A 104 24.77 -0.16 5.51
C ALA A 104 25.64 -0.02 6.77
N SER A 105 25.17 0.70 7.79
CA SER A 105 25.90 0.95 9.02
C SER A 105 25.58 -0.06 10.13
N ASN A 106 26.12 0.15 11.32
CA ASN A 106 25.85 -0.71 12.47
C ASN A 106 24.35 -0.69 12.81
N ILE A 107 23.79 -1.87 12.96
CA ILE A 107 22.34 -2.06 13.20
C ILE A 107 21.82 -1.29 14.41
N ALA A 108 22.64 -1.12 15.46
CA ALA A 108 22.23 -0.39 16.66
C ALA A 108 21.84 1.07 16.39
N HIS A 109 22.43 1.68 15.36
CA HIS A 109 22.11 3.05 14.95
C HIS A 109 20.91 3.12 14.02
N GLU A 110 20.51 2.01 13.43
CA GLU A 110 19.49 1.93 12.38
C GLU A 110 18.14 1.36 12.88
N LEU A 111 18.05 0.95 14.14
CA LEU A 111 16.84 0.33 14.70
C LEU A 111 15.59 1.18 14.57
N HIS A 112 15.74 2.51 14.53
CA HIS A 112 14.64 3.45 14.36
C HIS A 112 13.97 3.35 12.97
N LYS A 113 14.61 2.71 12.00
CA LYS A 113 14.08 2.48 10.66
C LYS A 113 13.15 1.25 10.58
N PHE A 114 13.12 0.40 11.60
CA PHE A 114 12.26 -0.78 11.63
C PHE A 114 10.85 -0.37 12.07
N VAL A 115 10.11 0.23 11.14
CA VAL A 115 8.76 0.73 11.36
C VAL A 115 7.75 0.10 10.40
N ALA A 116 6.46 0.29 10.64
CA ALA A 116 5.40 -0.25 9.80
C ALA A 116 5.51 0.25 8.33
N GLY A 117 5.41 -0.67 7.39
CA GLY A 117 5.50 -0.36 5.96
C GLY A 117 6.91 -0.07 5.44
N GLU A 118 7.95 -0.26 6.26
CA GLU A 118 9.34 -0.09 5.83
C GLU A 118 9.83 -1.30 5.05
N LEU A 119 10.46 -1.06 3.91
CA LEU A 119 11.25 -2.02 3.16
C LEU A 119 12.71 -1.88 3.57
N ILE A 120 13.25 -2.89 4.23
CA ILE A 120 14.65 -2.91 4.65
C ILE A 120 15.49 -3.56 3.56
N ILE A 121 16.51 -2.86 3.10
CA ILE A 121 17.47 -3.33 2.10
C ILE A 121 18.83 -3.51 2.76
N SER A 122 19.45 -4.67 2.60
CA SER A 122 20.78 -4.96 3.16
C SER A 122 21.52 -6.01 2.35
N ALA A 123 22.83 -6.12 2.56
CA ALA A 123 23.59 -7.22 2.00
C ALA A 123 23.19 -8.56 2.66
N SER A 124 23.28 -9.65 1.93
CA SER A 124 22.85 -10.98 2.38
C SER A 124 23.73 -11.57 3.50
N ASP A 125 24.95 -11.09 3.64
CA ASP A 125 25.88 -11.47 4.72
C ASP A 125 25.58 -10.73 6.05
N ARG A 126 24.69 -9.72 6.03
CA ARG A 126 24.28 -8.96 7.20
C ARG A 126 23.21 -9.72 8.02
N ILE A 127 23.68 -10.77 8.69
CA ILE A 127 22.84 -11.62 9.55
C ILE A 127 22.16 -10.80 10.65
N ASP A 128 22.85 -9.79 11.18
CA ASP A 128 22.32 -8.88 12.20
C ASP A 128 21.05 -8.15 11.73
N VAL A 129 21.02 -7.68 10.47
CA VAL A 129 19.86 -7.00 9.88
C VAL A 129 18.71 -7.97 9.65
N LEU A 130 19.01 -9.17 9.12
CA LEU A 130 18.00 -10.20 8.88
C LEU A 130 17.32 -10.64 10.20
N LEU A 131 18.11 -10.86 11.24
CA LEU A 131 17.59 -11.22 12.56
C LEU A 131 16.80 -10.08 13.20
N ALA A 132 17.30 -8.83 13.12
CA ALA A 132 16.59 -7.66 13.65
C ALA A 132 15.25 -7.43 12.93
N GLY A 133 15.21 -7.53 11.59
CA GLY A 133 13.98 -7.42 10.82
C GLY A 133 12.97 -8.53 11.15
N SER A 134 13.45 -9.75 11.29
CA SER A 134 12.62 -10.89 11.69
C SER A 134 12.08 -10.73 13.12
N LEU A 135 12.90 -10.26 14.05
CA LEU A 135 12.47 -9.97 15.42
C LEU A 135 11.44 -8.83 15.46
N ALA A 136 11.68 -7.75 14.74
CA ALA A 136 10.75 -6.63 14.64
C ALA A 136 9.39 -7.10 14.11
N SER A 137 9.38 -7.88 13.03
CA SER A 137 8.16 -8.45 12.47
C SER A 137 7.46 -9.38 13.46
N SER A 138 8.21 -10.27 14.14
CA SER A 138 7.65 -11.19 15.15
C SER A 138 7.05 -10.46 16.36
N ASN A 139 7.56 -9.27 16.67
CA ASN A 139 7.05 -8.40 17.74
C ASN A 139 5.87 -7.50 17.27
N GLY A 140 5.31 -7.75 16.09
CA GLY A 140 4.13 -7.06 15.61
C GLY A 140 4.39 -5.78 14.81
N ILE A 141 5.64 -5.49 14.41
CA ILE A 141 5.93 -4.40 13.48
C ILE A 141 5.70 -4.92 12.05
N PRO A 142 4.67 -4.45 11.33
CA PRO A 142 4.36 -4.94 9.99
C PRO A 142 5.31 -4.31 8.97
N LEU A 143 6.55 -4.77 8.92
CA LEU A 143 7.49 -4.38 7.87
C LEU A 143 6.92 -4.71 6.50
N ALA A 144 7.21 -3.92 5.48
CA ALA A 144 6.85 -4.24 4.11
C ALA A 144 7.56 -5.51 3.62
N GLY A 145 8.84 -5.64 3.95
CA GLY A 145 9.65 -6.80 3.64
C GLY A 145 11.14 -6.55 3.84
N LEU A 146 11.93 -7.58 3.55
CA LEU A 146 13.38 -7.51 3.51
C LEU A 146 13.86 -7.78 2.08
N VAL A 147 14.85 -7.03 1.62
CA VAL A 147 15.58 -7.29 0.38
C VAL A 147 17.03 -7.55 0.74
N LEU A 148 17.50 -8.76 0.44
CA LEU A 148 18.89 -9.16 0.60
C LEU A 148 19.58 -9.02 -0.75
N THR A 149 20.55 -8.13 -0.84
CA THR A 149 21.34 -7.94 -2.05
C THR A 149 22.47 -8.98 -2.08
N GLU A 150 22.99 -9.23 -3.26
CA GLU A 150 23.99 -10.28 -3.54
C GLU A 150 23.38 -11.69 -3.71
N GLN A 151 24.14 -12.57 -4.35
CA GLN A 151 23.66 -13.91 -4.76
C GLN A 151 23.86 -15.00 -3.70
N TYR A 152 24.14 -14.62 -2.46
CA TYR A 152 24.35 -15.60 -1.40
C TYR A 152 23.06 -15.90 -0.66
N ALA A 153 22.62 -17.13 -0.72
CA ALA A 153 21.51 -17.56 0.13
C ALA A 153 21.88 -17.43 1.62
N PRO A 154 21.00 -16.91 2.46
CA PRO A 154 21.25 -16.83 3.90
C PRO A 154 21.52 -18.22 4.49
N ASN A 155 22.36 -18.26 5.52
CA ASN A 155 22.66 -19.52 6.22
C ASN A 155 21.37 -20.18 6.72
N PRO A 156 21.13 -21.48 6.45
CA PRO A 156 19.92 -22.19 6.88
C PRO A 156 19.66 -22.08 8.39
N GLN A 157 20.70 -22.14 9.24
CA GLN A 157 20.54 -21.99 10.69
C GLN A 157 20.02 -20.59 11.08
N VAL A 158 20.43 -19.54 10.35
CA VAL A 158 19.91 -18.19 10.56
C VAL A 158 18.44 -18.11 10.14
N MET A 159 18.07 -18.78 9.04
CA MET A 159 16.68 -18.84 8.58
C MET A 159 15.78 -19.58 9.58
N ASP A 160 16.31 -20.54 10.32
CA ASP A 160 15.58 -21.21 11.40
C ASP A 160 15.18 -20.22 12.52
N PHE A 161 16.04 -19.27 12.86
CA PHE A 161 15.68 -18.19 13.81
C PHE A 161 14.62 -17.23 13.26
N CYS A 162 14.51 -17.10 11.94
CA CYS A 162 13.53 -16.24 11.29
C CYS A 162 12.15 -16.90 11.11
N GLN A 163 11.99 -18.19 11.45
CA GLN A 163 10.79 -19.00 11.17
C GLN A 163 9.49 -18.37 11.72
N THR A 164 9.54 -17.69 12.86
CA THR A 164 8.36 -17.04 13.43
C THR A 164 7.88 -15.90 12.52
N ALA A 165 8.77 -15.03 12.09
CA ALA A 165 8.46 -13.94 11.18
C ALA A 165 8.00 -14.45 9.80
N ILE A 166 8.64 -15.51 9.30
CA ILE A 166 8.27 -16.18 8.04
C ILE A 166 6.83 -16.69 8.10
N LYS A 167 6.47 -17.39 9.17
CA LYS A 167 5.10 -17.90 9.41
C LYS A 167 4.08 -16.79 9.59
N GLN A 168 4.50 -15.64 10.08
CA GLN A 168 3.68 -14.41 10.17
C GLN A 168 3.65 -13.61 8.88
N GLY A 169 4.16 -14.18 7.79
CA GLY A 169 4.04 -13.61 6.45
C GLY A 169 5.05 -12.53 6.10
N LEU A 170 6.22 -12.44 6.77
CA LEU A 170 7.28 -11.50 6.39
C LEU A 170 7.84 -11.86 5.00
N PRO A 171 7.70 -10.99 3.97
CA PRO A 171 8.31 -11.24 2.67
C PRO A 171 9.82 -11.01 2.73
N ILE A 172 10.58 -11.91 2.09
CA ILE A 172 12.06 -11.82 1.97
C ILE A 172 12.45 -12.13 0.54
N LEU A 173 13.18 -11.21 -0.07
CA LEU A 173 13.80 -11.32 -1.40
C LEU A 173 15.29 -11.52 -1.27
#